data_70e06611c1108ebd365bd2b5f6a81c1d
#
_entry.id   70e06611c1108ebd365bd2b5f6a81c1d
#
_cell.length_a   1.000
_cell.length_b   1.000
_cell.length_c   1.000
_cell.angle_alpha   90.00
_cell.angle_beta   90.00
_cell.angle_gamma   90.00
#
_symmetry.space_group_name_H-M   'P 1'
#
loop_
_entity.id
_entity.type
_entity.pdbx_description
1 polymer ?
#
loop_
_entity_poly.entity_id
_entity_poly.type
_entity_poly.pdbx_seq_one_letter_code
_entity_poly.pdbx_strand_id
1 'polypeptide(L)'
;MSGTSMAAPQVAGLAALAAQYIQENGLAEKAGCSVRTLAQSLLMSTAQPLYEEASGGNYYSVLKQGAGLARVDQLMEAESYVLVEGQPDGKVKAELGEDPDRTGVYRFAFTIHNLTDQPLDYALSADLFTQDVFADGDTLYMDTWTTALAANTSFTAGGAPIVQGEALTAFDLNGDGQVNEADANTLLEYLLGNVEELHTTGDVNGDGQVNTYDAHVLLALLEGKSCVTVPAAGQVQVEVTMTLPQAVKEYLDTASPKGAY
;
A
#
# COMPACT_ATOMS: atom_id res chain seq x y z
N MET A 1 9.06 27.82 14.97
CA MET A 1 9.26 26.77 15.99
C MET A 1 8.90 25.43 15.36
N SER A 2 9.76 24.43 15.48
CA SER A 2 9.54 23.06 15.00
C SER A 2 9.77 22.07 16.14
N GLY A 3 9.11 20.92 16.10
CA GLY A 3 9.25 19.85 17.08
C GLY A 3 7.94 19.11 17.32
N THR A 4 8.04 17.93 17.94
CA THR A 4 6.89 17.06 18.26
C THR A 4 5.85 17.75 19.13
N SER A 5 6.27 18.68 20.04
CA SER A 5 5.37 19.48 20.85
C SER A 5 4.48 20.43 20.04
N MET A 6 4.87 20.79 18.82
CA MET A 6 4.09 21.61 17.90
C MET A 6 3.25 20.74 16.98
N ALA A 7 3.72 19.56 16.61
CA ALA A 7 2.99 18.62 15.78
C ALA A 7 1.82 17.94 16.52
N ALA A 8 2.03 17.53 17.76
CA ALA A 8 1.01 16.82 18.56
C ALA A 8 -0.33 17.58 18.68
N PRO A 9 -0.39 18.89 19.03
CA PRO A 9 -1.65 19.62 19.09
C PRO A 9 -2.31 19.81 17.70
N GLN A 10 -1.54 19.85 16.62
CA GLN A 10 -2.09 19.89 15.26
C GLN A 10 -2.80 18.56 14.93
N VAL A 11 -2.14 17.44 15.18
CA VAL A 11 -2.76 16.12 14.98
C VAL A 11 -3.97 15.93 15.91
N ALA A 12 -3.93 16.44 17.13
CA ALA A 12 -5.09 16.40 18.04
C ALA A 12 -6.26 17.23 17.48
N GLY A 13 -6.01 18.38 16.88
CA GLY A 13 -7.01 19.19 16.18
C GLY A 13 -7.59 18.47 14.96
N LEU A 14 -6.74 17.84 14.14
CA LEU A 14 -7.18 17.02 12.99
C LEU A 14 -8.02 15.83 13.46
N ALA A 15 -7.64 15.17 14.56
CA ALA A 15 -8.40 14.06 15.12
C ALA A 15 -9.79 14.49 15.64
N ALA A 16 -9.91 15.70 16.18
CA ALA A 16 -11.19 16.26 16.59
C ALA A 16 -12.09 16.54 15.38
N LEU A 17 -11.55 17.13 14.31
CA LEU A 17 -12.27 17.34 13.05
C LEU A 17 -12.69 16.01 12.41
N ALA A 18 -11.80 15.01 12.39
CA ALA A 18 -12.11 13.68 11.91
C ALA A 18 -13.25 13.04 12.71
N ALA A 19 -13.22 13.13 14.04
CA ALA A 19 -14.25 12.59 14.90
C ALA A 19 -15.61 13.29 14.66
N GLN A 20 -15.62 14.60 14.49
CA GLN A 20 -16.82 15.36 14.16
C GLN A 20 -17.38 14.90 12.80
N TYR A 21 -16.56 14.86 11.76
CA TYR A 21 -16.95 14.41 10.42
C TYR A 21 -17.56 13.00 10.43
N ILE A 22 -16.88 12.06 11.11
CA ILE A 22 -17.34 10.68 11.24
C ILE A 22 -18.72 10.59 11.92
N GLN A 23 -18.94 11.39 12.99
CA GLN A 23 -20.19 11.41 13.72
C GLN A 23 -21.31 12.04 12.90
N GLU A 24 -21.06 13.19 12.27
CA GLU A 24 -22.07 13.90 11.46
C GLU A 24 -22.53 13.10 10.24
N ASN A 25 -21.66 12.24 9.69
CA ASN A 25 -21.98 11.40 8.53
C ASN A 25 -22.32 9.94 8.89
N GLY A 26 -22.40 9.58 10.18
CA GLY A 26 -22.75 8.23 10.63
C GLY A 26 -21.75 7.15 10.21
N LEU A 27 -20.51 7.51 9.89
CA LEU A 27 -19.52 6.60 9.31
C LEU A 27 -19.10 5.50 10.28
N ALA A 28 -19.04 5.79 11.59
CA ALA A 28 -18.68 4.79 12.59
C ALA A 28 -19.71 3.66 12.69
N GLU A 29 -21.00 3.98 12.57
CA GLU A 29 -22.10 3.00 12.52
C GLU A 29 -21.99 2.17 11.24
N LYS A 30 -21.78 2.82 10.10
CA LYS A 30 -21.59 2.17 8.79
C LYS A 30 -20.37 1.23 8.80
N ALA A 31 -19.26 1.66 9.39
CA ALA A 31 -18.04 0.88 9.53
C ALA A 31 -18.11 -0.23 10.59
N GLY A 32 -19.12 -0.20 11.48
CA GLY A 32 -19.24 -1.15 12.58
C GLY A 32 -18.13 -1.04 13.63
N CYS A 33 -17.47 0.12 13.73
CA CYS A 33 -16.38 0.34 14.66
C CYS A 33 -16.52 1.67 15.42
N SER A 34 -15.68 1.88 16.44
CA SER A 34 -15.74 3.13 17.21
C SER A 34 -15.26 4.32 16.39
N VAL A 35 -15.80 5.53 16.72
CA VAL A 35 -15.31 6.80 16.13
C VAL A 35 -13.81 6.93 16.27
N ARG A 36 -13.24 6.54 17.43
CA ARG A 36 -11.81 6.58 17.69
C ARG A 36 -11.03 5.67 16.73
N THR A 37 -11.48 4.42 16.59
CA THR A 37 -10.84 3.42 15.70
C THR A 37 -10.86 3.92 14.25
N LEU A 38 -12.02 4.38 13.78
CA LEU A 38 -12.17 4.87 12.42
C LEU A 38 -11.35 6.15 12.16
N ALA A 39 -11.38 7.11 13.10
CA ALA A 39 -10.59 8.34 12.97
C ALA A 39 -9.09 8.05 12.93
N GLN A 40 -8.61 7.12 13.75
CA GLN A 40 -7.21 6.74 13.75
C GLN A 40 -6.81 6.01 12.46
N SER A 41 -7.64 5.09 11.99
CA SER A 41 -7.42 4.40 10.73
C SER A 41 -7.39 5.39 9.55
N LEU A 42 -8.40 6.24 9.42
CA LEU A 42 -8.48 7.22 8.33
C LEU A 42 -7.30 8.20 8.35
N LEU A 43 -6.93 8.74 9.52
CA LEU A 43 -5.78 9.64 9.63
C LEU A 43 -4.46 9.00 9.20
N MET A 44 -4.29 7.69 9.41
CA MET A 44 -3.08 6.99 9.05
C MET A 44 -3.12 6.47 7.60
N SER A 45 -4.26 5.93 7.15
CA SER A 45 -4.38 5.36 5.80
C SER A 45 -4.42 6.41 4.69
N THR A 46 -4.84 7.64 5.01
CA THR A 46 -4.85 8.78 4.07
C THR A 46 -3.65 9.73 4.24
N ALA A 47 -2.73 9.41 5.16
CA ALA A 47 -1.53 10.21 5.35
C ALA A 47 -0.62 10.15 4.12
N GLN A 48 0.01 11.26 3.80
CA GLN A 48 0.94 11.36 2.68
C GLN A 48 2.37 11.11 3.16
N PRO A 49 3.01 10.00 2.75
CA PRO A 49 4.43 9.78 3.03
C PRO A 49 5.29 10.90 2.48
N LEU A 50 6.29 11.34 3.24
CA LEU A 50 7.18 12.41 2.87
C LEU A 50 8.51 11.87 2.35
N TYR A 51 8.95 12.45 1.25
CA TYR A 51 10.24 12.19 0.61
C TYR A 51 11.26 13.25 0.98
N GLU A 52 12.52 12.85 0.98
CA GLU A 52 13.65 13.75 1.12
C GLU A 52 14.42 13.81 -0.20
N GLU A 53 14.30 14.94 -0.89
CA GLU A 53 14.97 15.15 -2.17
C GLU A 53 16.51 15.09 -2.07
N ALA A 54 17.07 15.57 -0.94
CA ALA A 54 18.52 15.58 -0.73
C ALA A 54 19.12 14.17 -0.54
N SER A 55 18.30 13.17 -0.17
CA SER A 55 18.72 11.76 -0.07
C SER A 55 18.53 10.96 -1.36
N GLY A 56 18.29 11.63 -2.49
CA GLY A 56 18.00 10.97 -3.77
C GLY A 56 16.56 10.54 -3.95
N GLY A 57 15.63 11.13 -3.18
CA GLY A 57 14.19 10.87 -3.29
C GLY A 57 13.71 9.67 -2.47
N ASN A 58 14.41 9.31 -1.40
CA ASN A 58 13.96 8.29 -0.47
C ASN A 58 12.96 8.85 0.56
N TYR A 59 12.15 7.97 1.15
CA TYR A 59 11.26 8.34 2.23
C TYR A 59 12.04 8.72 3.49
N TYR A 60 11.49 9.63 4.28
CA TYR A 60 11.94 9.75 5.66
C TYR A 60 11.66 8.45 6.42
N SER A 61 12.52 8.12 7.38
CA SER A 61 12.33 6.96 8.23
C SER A 61 10.93 6.95 8.87
N VAL A 62 10.26 5.77 8.88
CA VAL A 62 8.96 5.55 9.56
C VAL A 62 9.04 5.93 11.05
N LEU A 63 10.21 5.79 11.67
CA LEU A 63 10.44 6.19 13.06
C LEU A 63 10.35 7.71 13.28
N LYS A 64 10.51 8.51 12.21
CA LYS A 64 10.40 9.96 12.25
C LYS A 64 9.04 10.46 11.78
N GLN A 65 8.52 9.92 10.67
CA GLN A 65 7.30 10.43 10.07
C GLN A 65 6.04 9.63 10.41
N GLY A 66 6.17 8.40 10.96
CA GLY A 66 5.04 7.49 11.12
C GLY A 66 4.42 7.14 9.77
N ALA A 67 3.11 7.34 9.63
CA ALA A 67 2.39 7.15 8.36
C ALA A 67 2.62 8.29 7.36
N GLY A 68 3.13 9.45 7.81
CA GLY A 68 3.36 10.62 6.97
C GLY A 68 2.62 11.87 7.44
N LEU A 69 2.43 12.83 6.52
CA LEU A 69 1.69 14.05 6.76
C LEU A 69 0.19 13.77 6.80
N ALA A 70 -0.44 14.05 7.93
CA ALA A 70 -1.89 13.91 8.06
C ALA A 70 -2.63 14.93 7.18
N ARG A 71 -3.59 14.47 6.40
CA ARG A 71 -4.37 15.23 5.42
C ARG A 71 -5.86 15.13 5.74
N VAL A 72 -6.43 16.20 6.28
CA VAL A 72 -7.87 16.22 6.61
C VAL A 72 -8.76 16.24 5.37
N ASP A 73 -8.31 16.88 4.30
CA ASP A 73 -8.98 16.87 2.99
C ASP A 73 -9.10 15.43 2.45
N GLN A 74 -8.00 14.69 2.42
CA GLN A 74 -7.99 13.29 2.00
C GLN A 74 -8.84 12.38 2.90
N LEU A 75 -8.84 12.65 4.22
CA LEU A 75 -9.67 11.92 5.16
C LEU A 75 -11.16 12.11 4.88
N MET A 76 -11.59 13.34 4.55
CA MET A 76 -13.00 13.65 4.28
C MET A 76 -13.47 13.11 2.92
N GLU A 77 -12.56 12.86 2.00
CA GLU A 77 -12.83 12.27 0.69
C GLU A 77 -12.64 10.74 0.69
N ALA A 78 -12.16 10.16 1.80
CA ALA A 78 -11.85 8.75 1.86
C ALA A 78 -13.10 7.87 1.74
N GLU A 79 -13.10 7.00 0.75
CA GLU A 79 -14.15 6.03 0.47
C GLU A 79 -13.90 4.67 1.15
N SER A 80 -12.72 4.50 1.74
CA SER A 80 -12.31 3.28 2.43
C SER A 80 -11.41 3.56 3.62
N TYR A 81 -11.22 2.57 4.47
CA TYR A 81 -10.26 2.59 5.56
C TYR A 81 -9.56 1.24 5.70
N VAL A 82 -8.42 1.23 6.39
CA VAL A 82 -7.59 0.04 6.57
C VAL A 82 -7.53 -0.35 8.03
N LEU A 83 -7.69 -1.64 8.33
CA LEU A 83 -7.37 -2.22 9.64
C LEU A 83 -6.24 -3.22 9.48
N VAL A 84 -5.25 -3.15 10.36
CA VAL A 84 -4.14 -4.09 10.40
C VAL A 84 -4.44 -5.17 11.44
N GLU A 85 -4.16 -6.42 11.10
CA GLU A 85 -4.35 -7.54 12.01
C GLU A 85 -3.56 -7.34 13.30
N GLY A 86 -4.19 -7.64 14.44
CA GLY A 86 -3.58 -7.44 15.75
C GLY A 86 -3.57 -5.99 16.29
N GLN A 87 -4.16 -5.02 15.54
CA GLN A 87 -4.23 -3.61 15.94
C GLN A 87 -5.70 -3.18 16.19
N PRO A 88 -6.30 -3.54 17.32
CA PRO A 88 -7.73 -3.33 17.57
C PRO A 88 -8.12 -1.85 17.74
N ASP A 89 -7.16 -0.96 17.94
CA ASP A 89 -7.39 0.48 18.10
C ASP A 89 -7.37 1.26 16.76
N GLY A 90 -7.24 0.56 15.62
CA GLY A 90 -7.27 1.14 14.30
C GLY A 90 -5.95 1.73 13.81
N LYS A 91 -4.84 1.39 14.45
CA LYS A 91 -3.51 1.76 13.93
C LYS A 91 -3.22 1.02 12.63
N VAL A 92 -2.89 1.77 11.59
CA VAL A 92 -2.43 1.22 10.30
C VAL A 92 -0.91 1.01 10.39
N LYS A 93 -0.52 0.04 11.21
CA LYS A 93 0.87 -0.30 11.49
C LYS A 93 1.00 -1.78 11.83
N ALA A 94 1.88 -2.50 11.15
CA ALA A 94 2.30 -3.85 11.52
C ALA A 94 3.71 -3.79 12.13
N GLU A 95 3.88 -4.34 13.32
CA GLU A 95 5.19 -4.51 13.96
C GLU A 95 5.62 -5.96 13.78
N LEU A 96 6.61 -6.19 12.91
CA LEU A 96 7.01 -7.54 12.50
C LEU A 96 8.04 -8.16 13.47
N GLY A 97 8.56 -7.36 14.40
CA GLY A 97 9.56 -7.82 15.37
C GLY A 97 10.96 -7.97 14.76
N GLU A 98 11.77 -8.76 15.43
CA GLU A 98 13.13 -9.07 15.02
C GLU A 98 13.18 -10.40 14.26
N ASP A 99 14.14 -10.53 13.34
CA ASP A 99 14.42 -11.78 12.60
C ASP A 99 15.80 -12.35 13.02
N PRO A 100 15.91 -12.95 14.22
CA PRO A 100 17.19 -13.43 14.76
C PRO A 100 17.81 -14.56 13.93
N ASP A 101 16.99 -15.31 13.21
CA ASP A 101 17.42 -16.40 12.33
C ASP A 101 17.80 -15.92 10.92
N ARG A 102 17.64 -14.61 10.67
CA ARG A 102 17.95 -13.96 9.38
C ARG A 102 17.30 -14.65 8.20
N THR A 103 16.05 -15.02 8.36
CA THR A 103 15.26 -15.65 7.29
C THR A 103 15.06 -14.69 6.13
N GLY A 104 14.90 -13.39 6.44
CA GLY A 104 14.57 -12.33 5.48
C GLY A 104 13.18 -12.50 4.90
N VAL A 105 12.28 -13.21 5.61
CA VAL A 105 10.89 -13.43 5.18
C VAL A 105 9.95 -12.81 6.21
N TYR A 106 9.21 -11.79 5.77
CA TYR A 106 8.27 -11.06 6.61
C TYR A 106 6.85 -11.24 6.11
N ARG A 107 5.89 -11.41 7.02
CA ARG A 107 4.48 -11.59 6.71
C ARG A 107 3.62 -10.75 7.62
N PHE A 108 2.61 -10.12 7.04
CA PHE A 108 1.56 -9.43 7.76
C PHE A 108 0.27 -9.38 6.94
N ALA A 109 -0.83 -9.03 7.59
CA ALA A 109 -2.11 -8.89 6.91
C ALA A 109 -2.78 -7.58 7.31
N PHE A 110 -3.54 -7.03 6.38
CA PHE A 110 -4.42 -5.90 6.62
C PHE A 110 -5.73 -6.10 5.85
N THR A 111 -6.77 -5.43 6.30
CA THR A 111 -8.09 -5.49 5.66
C THR A 111 -8.45 -4.10 5.15
N ILE A 112 -8.82 -4.01 3.88
CA ILE A 112 -9.40 -2.82 3.28
C ILE A 112 -10.91 -2.93 3.42
N HIS A 113 -11.54 -1.91 4.00
CA HIS A 113 -12.98 -1.82 4.19
C HIS A 113 -13.54 -0.71 3.30
N ASN A 114 -14.53 -1.05 2.48
CA ASN A 114 -15.20 -0.12 1.58
C ASN A 114 -16.39 0.54 2.29
N LEU A 115 -16.39 1.87 2.33
CA LEU A 115 -17.47 2.69 2.90
C LEU A 115 -18.52 3.10 1.86
N THR A 116 -18.38 2.70 0.60
CA THR A 116 -19.28 3.10 -0.49
C THR A 116 -20.21 1.95 -0.91
N ASP A 117 -21.20 2.28 -1.72
CA ASP A 117 -22.13 1.32 -2.31
C ASP A 117 -21.69 0.85 -3.70
N GLN A 118 -20.44 1.18 -4.08
CA GLN A 118 -19.80 0.75 -5.32
C GLN A 118 -18.52 -0.03 -4.98
N PRO A 119 -18.11 -0.98 -5.80
CA PRO A 119 -16.81 -1.62 -5.64
C PRO A 119 -15.69 -0.59 -5.80
N LEU A 120 -14.60 -0.77 -5.06
CA LEU A 120 -13.41 0.07 -5.11
C LEU A 120 -12.19 -0.78 -5.46
N ASP A 121 -11.34 -0.22 -6.28
CA ASP A 121 -10.20 -0.91 -6.84
C ASP A 121 -8.89 -0.25 -6.41
N TYR A 122 -7.94 -1.06 -5.95
CA TYR A 122 -6.68 -0.59 -5.42
C TYR A 122 -5.50 -1.25 -6.09
N ALA A 123 -4.59 -0.44 -6.62
CA ALA A 123 -3.25 -0.89 -6.98
C ALA A 123 -2.40 -0.97 -5.71
N LEU A 124 -1.75 -2.12 -5.50
CA LEU A 124 -0.90 -2.38 -4.36
C LEU A 124 0.56 -2.34 -4.76
N SER A 125 1.36 -1.63 -3.98
CA SER A 125 2.82 -1.63 -4.10
C SER A 125 3.44 -1.62 -2.71
N ALA A 126 4.70 -2.03 -2.61
CA ALA A 126 5.43 -2.00 -1.37
C ALA A 126 6.85 -1.46 -1.60
N ASP A 127 7.22 -0.46 -0.83
CA ASP A 127 8.57 0.08 -0.79
C ASP A 127 9.25 -0.39 0.49
N LEU A 128 10.43 -0.96 0.35
CA LEU A 128 11.26 -1.36 1.48
C LEU A 128 12.46 -0.41 1.59
N PHE A 129 12.71 0.05 2.79
CA PHE A 129 13.90 0.84 3.08
C PHE A 129 14.39 0.60 4.50
N THR A 130 15.71 0.71 4.68
CA THR A 130 16.35 0.68 5.99
C THR A 130 16.77 2.08 6.40
N GLN A 131 16.81 2.35 7.70
CA GLN A 131 17.36 3.59 8.23
C GLN A 131 18.88 3.48 8.27
N ASP A 132 19.55 4.50 7.75
CA ASP A 132 21.00 4.54 7.76
C ASP A 132 21.54 4.75 9.16
N VAL A 133 22.72 4.20 9.41
CA VAL A 133 23.42 4.27 10.69
C VAL A 133 24.84 4.78 10.43
N PHE A 134 25.30 5.74 11.22
CA PHE A 134 26.68 6.18 11.19
C PHE A 134 27.37 6.01 12.55
N ALA A 135 28.67 5.85 12.51
CA ALA A 135 29.48 5.72 13.71
C ALA A 135 30.22 7.03 14.04
N ASP A 136 30.21 7.44 15.30
CA ASP A 136 31.09 8.46 15.86
C ASP A 136 31.86 7.86 17.03
N GLY A 137 33.13 7.53 16.79
CA GLY A 137 33.91 6.70 17.69
C GLY A 137 33.30 5.30 17.84
N ASP A 138 33.08 4.87 19.07
CA ASP A 138 32.46 3.57 19.41
C ASP A 138 30.91 3.64 19.50
N THR A 139 30.32 4.80 19.24
CA THR A 139 28.87 5.02 19.35
C THR A 139 28.22 5.01 17.98
N LEU A 140 27.14 4.23 17.85
CA LEU A 140 26.31 4.20 16.65
C LEU A 140 25.12 5.14 16.81
N TYR A 141 24.90 5.96 15.81
CA TYR A 141 23.76 6.88 15.72
C TYR A 141 22.88 6.52 14.52
N MET A 142 21.57 6.66 14.69
CA MET A 142 20.65 6.57 13.57
C MET A 142 20.73 7.87 12.75
N ASP A 143 20.95 7.75 11.46
CA ASP A 143 20.94 8.86 10.54
C ASP A 143 19.50 9.37 10.29
N THR A 144 19.44 10.50 9.64
CA THR A 144 18.17 11.05 9.15
C THR A 144 17.69 10.32 7.90
N TRP A 145 18.62 9.75 7.17
CA TRP A 145 18.43 9.19 5.85
C TRP A 145 18.00 7.72 5.90
N THR A 146 17.45 7.27 4.79
CA THR A 146 17.09 5.88 4.54
C THR A 146 17.68 5.43 3.22
N THR A 147 18.01 4.14 3.14
CA THR A 147 18.41 3.48 1.89
C THR A 147 17.30 2.56 1.42
N ALA A 148 16.88 2.75 0.16
CA ALA A 148 15.89 1.88 -0.48
C ALA A 148 16.49 0.49 -0.73
N LEU A 149 15.73 -0.55 -0.42
CA LEU A 149 16.13 -1.93 -0.57
C LEU A 149 15.20 -2.65 -1.54
N ALA A 150 15.75 -3.54 -2.36
CA ALA A 150 14.95 -4.43 -3.18
C ALA A 150 14.32 -5.53 -2.31
N ALA A 151 13.06 -5.85 -2.55
CA ALA A 151 12.40 -7.00 -1.95
C ALA A 151 11.48 -7.66 -2.98
N ASN A 152 11.37 -8.99 -2.90
CA ASN A 152 10.33 -9.71 -3.62
C ASN A 152 9.07 -9.67 -2.76
N THR A 153 8.08 -8.89 -3.18
CA THR A 153 6.82 -8.74 -2.46
C THR A 153 5.70 -9.46 -3.22
N SER A 154 4.94 -10.26 -2.50
CA SER A 154 3.73 -10.89 -3.02
C SER A 154 2.53 -10.50 -2.16
N PHE A 155 1.39 -10.34 -2.82
CA PHE A 155 0.11 -10.06 -2.20
C PHE A 155 -0.86 -11.20 -2.51
N THR A 156 -1.66 -11.59 -1.51
CA THR A 156 -2.76 -12.54 -1.70
C THR A 156 -4.04 -11.98 -1.08
N ALA A 157 -5.18 -12.30 -1.68
CA ALA A 157 -6.50 -11.96 -1.16
C ALA A 157 -7.36 -13.21 -1.16
N GLY A 158 -7.96 -13.54 0.00
CA GLY A 158 -8.77 -14.76 0.12
C GLY A 158 -8.01 -16.06 -0.17
N GLY A 159 -6.68 -16.05 -0.01
CA GLY A 159 -5.81 -17.19 -0.31
C GLY A 159 -5.42 -17.33 -1.79
N ALA A 160 -5.93 -16.47 -2.67
CA ALA A 160 -5.52 -16.40 -4.07
C ALA A 160 -4.46 -15.30 -4.29
N PRO A 161 -3.42 -15.53 -5.12
CA PRO A 161 -2.48 -14.50 -5.50
C PRO A 161 -3.22 -13.34 -6.17
N ILE A 162 -2.89 -12.11 -5.74
CA ILE A 162 -3.30 -10.92 -6.49
C ILE A 162 -2.39 -10.86 -7.71
N VAL A 163 -2.98 -10.66 -8.89
CA VAL A 163 -2.26 -10.68 -10.16
C VAL A 163 -1.09 -9.71 -10.12
N GLN A 164 0.09 -10.22 -10.42
CA GLN A 164 1.34 -9.45 -10.51
C GLN A 164 1.90 -9.55 -11.92
N GLY A 165 2.86 -8.69 -12.25
CA GLY A 165 3.43 -8.55 -13.58
C GLY A 165 3.95 -9.82 -14.26
N GLU A 166 4.23 -10.90 -13.52
CA GLU A 166 4.63 -12.19 -14.14
C GLU A 166 3.47 -12.89 -14.89
N ALA A 167 2.22 -12.59 -14.57
CA ALA A 167 1.06 -13.10 -15.28
C ALA A 167 0.69 -12.29 -16.52
N LEU A 168 1.43 -11.22 -16.83
CA LEU A 168 1.13 -10.30 -17.93
C LEU A 168 1.06 -11.01 -19.28
N THR A 169 1.86 -12.06 -19.51
CA THR A 169 1.86 -12.80 -20.79
C THR A 169 0.49 -13.39 -21.17
N ALA A 170 -0.45 -13.49 -20.21
CA ALA A 170 -1.80 -13.97 -20.46
C ALA A 170 -2.71 -12.91 -21.11
N PHE A 171 -2.31 -11.62 -21.08
CA PHE A 171 -3.12 -10.48 -21.49
C PHE A 171 -2.66 -9.81 -22.79
N ASP A 172 -2.11 -10.59 -23.71
CA ASP A 172 -1.90 -10.16 -25.10
C ASP A 172 -3.27 -10.09 -25.79
N LEU A 173 -3.94 -8.95 -25.65
CA LEU A 173 -5.32 -8.75 -26.09
C LEU A 173 -5.42 -8.40 -27.57
N ASN A 174 -4.36 -7.88 -28.15
CA ASN A 174 -4.27 -7.52 -29.58
C ASN A 174 -3.62 -8.62 -30.44
N GLY A 175 -2.98 -9.63 -29.81
CA GLY A 175 -2.35 -10.76 -30.49
C GLY A 175 -1.01 -10.43 -31.16
N ASP A 176 -0.30 -9.40 -30.72
CA ASP A 176 0.98 -9.01 -31.30
C ASP A 176 2.19 -9.70 -30.68
N GLY A 177 1.96 -10.53 -29.64
CA GLY A 177 2.97 -11.28 -28.90
C GLY A 177 3.67 -10.49 -27.81
N GLN A 178 3.21 -9.28 -27.50
CA GLN A 178 3.71 -8.45 -26.44
C GLN A 178 2.55 -7.97 -25.57
N VAL A 179 2.76 -7.80 -24.27
CA VAL A 179 1.77 -7.20 -23.38
C VAL A 179 2.26 -5.81 -22.97
N ASN A 180 1.54 -4.79 -23.40
CA ASN A 180 1.90 -3.39 -23.23
C ASN A 180 0.65 -2.48 -23.25
N GLU A 181 0.82 -1.16 -23.27
CA GLU A 181 -0.29 -0.21 -23.28
C GLU A 181 -1.24 -0.38 -24.49
N ALA A 182 -0.78 -0.99 -25.60
CA ALA A 182 -1.63 -1.23 -26.75
C ALA A 182 -2.73 -2.25 -26.44
N ASP A 183 -2.48 -3.21 -25.54
CA ASP A 183 -3.48 -4.18 -25.10
C ASP A 183 -4.58 -3.51 -24.28
N ALA A 184 -4.21 -2.63 -23.36
CA ALA A 184 -5.19 -1.83 -22.61
C ALA A 184 -6.04 -0.95 -23.52
N ASN A 185 -5.45 -0.35 -24.56
CA ASN A 185 -6.18 0.40 -25.57
C ASN A 185 -7.10 -0.52 -26.40
N THR A 186 -6.63 -1.71 -26.77
CA THR A 186 -7.45 -2.70 -27.49
C THR A 186 -8.66 -3.12 -26.66
N LEU A 187 -8.51 -3.28 -25.35
CA LEU A 187 -9.63 -3.55 -24.47
C LEU A 187 -10.64 -2.39 -24.44
N LEU A 188 -10.17 -1.15 -24.36
CA LEU A 188 -11.06 0.02 -24.43
C LEU A 188 -11.80 0.11 -25.77
N GLU A 189 -11.13 -0.16 -26.90
CA GLU A 189 -11.74 -0.21 -28.23
C GLU A 189 -12.77 -1.35 -28.35
N TYR A 190 -12.52 -2.50 -27.74
CA TYR A 190 -13.47 -3.59 -27.63
C TYR A 190 -14.74 -3.17 -26.86
N LEU A 191 -14.59 -2.50 -25.72
CA LEU A 191 -15.70 -2.00 -24.92
C LEU A 191 -16.52 -0.91 -25.63
N LEU A 192 -15.88 -0.15 -26.52
CA LEU A 192 -16.54 0.83 -27.41
C LEU A 192 -17.22 0.18 -28.62
N GLY A 193 -17.00 -1.11 -28.87
CA GLY A 193 -17.53 -1.84 -30.02
C GLY A 193 -16.75 -1.61 -31.32
N ASN A 194 -15.55 -1.05 -31.25
CA ASN A 194 -14.68 -0.83 -32.43
C ASN A 194 -13.82 -2.07 -32.74
N VAL A 195 -13.66 -2.97 -31.81
CA VAL A 195 -13.02 -4.28 -31.94
C VAL A 195 -14.06 -5.35 -31.64
N GLU A 196 -14.23 -6.34 -32.49
CA GLU A 196 -15.26 -7.36 -32.34
C GLU A 196 -14.87 -8.48 -31.38
N GLU A 197 -13.58 -8.81 -31.30
CA GLU A 197 -13.07 -9.93 -30.50
C GLU A 197 -11.67 -9.61 -29.97
N LEU A 198 -11.39 -10.03 -28.73
CA LEU A 198 -10.07 -9.97 -28.11
C LEU A 198 -9.31 -11.27 -28.36
N HIS A 199 -7.99 -11.21 -28.52
CA HIS A 199 -7.15 -12.38 -28.73
C HIS A 199 -7.13 -13.33 -27.50
N THR A 200 -7.20 -12.77 -26.30
CA THR A 200 -7.29 -13.50 -25.03
C THR A 200 -8.43 -12.96 -24.18
N THR A 201 -8.60 -13.49 -22.98
CA THR A 201 -9.64 -12.98 -22.07
C THR A 201 -9.36 -11.52 -21.68
N GLY A 202 -10.38 -10.67 -21.78
CA GLY A 202 -10.32 -9.28 -21.32
C GLY A 202 -10.63 -9.10 -19.83
N ASP A 203 -11.00 -10.17 -19.12
CA ASP A 203 -11.22 -10.17 -17.67
C ASP A 203 -9.85 -10.28 -16.98
N VAL A 204 -9.24 -9.12 -16.77
CA VAL A 204 -7.87 -9.02 -16.23
C VAL A 204 -7.86 -9.19 -14.71
N ASN A 205 -8.90 -8.74 -14.03
CA ASN A 205 -9.02 -8.84 -12.57
C ASN A 205 -9.65 -10.17 -12.10
N GLY A 206 -10.23 -10.97 -13.01
CA GLY A 206 -10.80 -12.27 -12.71
C GLY A 206 -12.17 -12.19 -11.99
N ASP A 207 -12.91 -11.08 -12.11
CA ASP A 207 -14.23 -10.90 -11.48
C ASP A 207 -15.41 -11.47 -12.30
N GLY A 208 -15.12 -11.96 -13.51
CA GLY A 208 -16.09 -12.53 -14.44
C GLY A 208 -16.78 -11.49 -15.32
N GLN A 209 -16.38 -10.23 -15.28
CA GLN A 209 -16.88 -9.17 -16.12
C GLN A 209 -15.73 -8.54 -16.90
N VAL A 210 -16.01 -8.06 -18.12
CA VAL A 210 -15.05 -7.30 -18.91
C VAL A 210 -15.54 -5.86 -19.01
N ASN A 211 -14.79 -4.93 -18.40
CA ASN A 211 -15.16 -3.53 -18.30
C ASN A 211 -13.93 -2.61 -18.32
N THR A 212 -14.13 -1.29 -18.19
CA THR A 212 -13.04 -0.32 -18.24
C THR A 212 -12.05 -0.47 -17.08
N TYR A 213 -12.47 -1.16 -16.01
CA TYR A 213 -11.60 -1.42 -14.89
C TYR A 213 -10.50 -2.42 -15.24
N ASP A 214 -10.77 -3.42 -16.07
CA ASP A 214 -9.74 -4.37 -16.53
C ASP A 214 -8.63 -3.65 -17.29
N ALA A 215 -8.95 -2.65 -18.09
CA ALA A 215 -7.94 -1.81 -18.75
C ALA A 215 -7.10 -1.03 -17.73
N HIS A 216 -7.72 -0.52 -16.66
CA HIS A 216 -7.01 0.14 -15.56
C HIS A 216 -6.10 -0.84 -14.81
N VAL A 217 -6.60 -2.04 -14.50
CA VAL A 217 -5.80 -3.11 -13.86
C VAL A 217 -4.61 -3.49 -14.74
N LEU A 218 -4.82 -3.67 -16.04
CA LEU A 218 -3.74 -4.01 -16.96
C LEU A 218 -2.65 -2.93 -16.98
N LEU A 219 -3.03 -1.66 -17.04
CA LEU A 219 -2.08 -0.54 -16.96
C LEU A 219 -1.30 -0.53 -15.63
N ALA A 220 -1.98 -0.76 -14.51
CA ALA A 220 -1.34 -0.84 -13.20
C ALA A 220 -0.35 -2.02 -13.11
N LEU A 221 -0.71 -3.17 -13.68
CA LEU A 221 0.17 -4.34 -13.76
C LEU A 221 1.41 -4.07 -14.64
N LEU A 222 1.24 -3.34 -15.74
CA LEU A 222 2.37 -2.90 -16.58
C LEU A 222 3.34 -1.99 -15.84
N GLU A 223 2.85 -1.22 -14.87
CA GLU A 223 3.65 -0.43 -13.94
C GLU A 223 4.25 -1.25 -12.77
N GLY A 224 4.03 -2.56 -12.75
CA GLY A 224 4.51 -3.46 -11.69
C GLY A 224 3.70 -3.43 -10.40
N LYS A 225 2.45 -2.95 -10.45
CA LYS A 225 1.54 -2.91 -9.31
C LYS A 225 0.62 -4.12 -9.29
N SER A 226 0.24 -4.58 -8.09
CA SER A 226 -0.81 -5.59 -7.90
C SER A 226 -2.14 -4.89 -7.64
N CYS A 227 -3.24 -5.42 -8.15
CA CYS A 227 -4.57 -4.83 -8.00
C CYS A 227 -5.53 -5.72 -7.23
N VAL A 228 -6.39 -5.11 -6.41
CA VAL A 228 -7.44 -5.79 -5.64
C VAL A 228 -8.73 -4.99 -5.71
N THR A 229 -9.85 -5.69 -5.95
CA THR A 229 -11.21 -5.13 -5.89
C THR A 229 -11.82 -5.37 -4.52
N VAL A 230 -12.30 -4.31 -3.89
CA VAL A 230 -13.03 -4.37 -2.62
C VAL A 230 -14.53 -4.20 -2.90
N PRO A 231 -15.38 -5.21 -2.62
CA PRO A 231 -16.80 -5.16 -2.95
C PRO A 231 -17.52 -3.97 -2.32
N ALA A 232 -18.62 -3.54 -2.91
CA ALA A 232 -19.50 -2.51 -2.35
C ALA A 232 -19.90 -2.84 -0.91
N ALA A 233 -19.74 -1.87 0.00
CA ALA A 233 -19.99 -2.03 1.45
C ALA A 233 -19.34 -3.28 2.06
N GLY A 234 -18.28 -3.79 1.42
CA GLY A 234 -17.56 -5.01 1.80
C GLY A 234 -16.16 -4.76 2.29
N GLN A 235 -15.41 -5.83 2.36
CA GLN A 235 -14.00 -5.80 2.78
C GLN A 235 -13.20 -6.91 2.11
N VAL A 236 -11.90 -6.68 1.97
CA VAL A 236 -10.95 -7.68 1.51
C VAL A 236 -9.74 -7.71 2.43
N GLN A 237 -9.39 -8.88 2.91
CA GLN A 237 -8.13 -9.09 3.62
C GLN A 237 -7.02 -9.34 2.62
N VAL A 238 -5.95 -8.58 2.74
CA VAL A 238 -4.73 -8.72 1.95
C VAL A 238 -3.63 -9.25 2.87
N GLU A 239 -3.04 -10.35 2.46
CA GLU A 239 -1.83 -10.90 3.08
C GLU A 239 -0.61 -10.48 2.27
N VAL A 240 0.39 -9.99 2.94
CA VAL A 240 1.65 -9.54 2.33
C VAL A 240 2.77 -10.47 2.77
N THR A 241 3.51 -10.98 1.80
CA THR A 241 4.78 -11.68 2.07
C THR A 241 5.90 -10.94 1.35
N MET A 242 6.90 -10.53 2.12
CA MET A 242 8.12 -9.90 1.61
C MET A 242 9.30 -10.84 1.83
N THR A 243 10.11 -11.02 0.79
CA THR A 243 11.32 -11.85 0.87
C THR A 243 12.52 -11.03 0.41
N LEU A 244 13.54 -10.94 1.26
CA LEU A 244 14.78 -10.25 0.95
C LEU A 244 15.65 -11.11 0.03
N PRO A 245 16.10 -10.59 -1.12
CA PRO A 245 17.14 -11.22 -1.93
C PRO A 245 18.44 -11.40 -1.14
N GLN A 246 19.24 -12.37 -1.51
CA GLN A 246 20.52 -12.68 -0.84
C GLN A 246 21.45 -11.45 -0.79
N ALA A 247 21.53 -10.70 -1.88
CA ALA A 247 22.36 -9.49 -1.94
C ALA A 247 21.92 -8.41 -0.93
N VAL A 248 20.62 -8.29 -0.65
CA VAL A 248 20.09 -7.36 0.37
C VAL A 248 20.45 -7.85 1.78
N LYS A 249 20.36 -9.15 2.05
CA LYS A 249 20.80 -9.73 3.33
C LYS A 249 22.28 -9.46 3.59
N GLU A 250 23.14 -9.69 2.60
CA GLU A 250 24.57 -9.40 2.69
C GLU A 250 24.85 -7.91 2.90
N TYR A 251 24.08 -7.02 2.26
CA TYR A 251 24.18 -5.59 2.50
C TYR A 251 23.81 -5.25 3.96
N LEU A 252 22.70 -5.75 4.47
CA LEU A 252 22.26 -5.51 5.85
C LEU A 252 23.27 -6.04 6.88
N ASP A 253 23.87 -7.21 6.62
CA ASP A 253 24.93 -7.78 7.47
C ASP A 253 26.19 -6.89 7.55
N THR A 254 26.47 -6.12 6.51
CA THR A 254 27.64 -5.25 6.42
C THR A 254 27.36 -3.80 6.82
N ALA A 255 26.17 -3.28 6.52
CA ALA A 255 25.77 -1.90 6.78
C ALA A 255 25.49 -1.63 8.27
N SER A 256 25.07 -2.66 9.02
CA SER A 256 24.90 -2.56 10.45
C SER A 256 25.75 -3.59 11.18
N PRO A 257 26.76 -3.16 11.96
CA PRO A 257 27.62 -4.08 12.74
C PRO A 257 26.85 -4.91 13.78
N LYS A 258 25.59 -4.59 14.04
CA LYS A 258 24.73 -5.30 14.99
C LYS A 258 23.57 -6.06 14.34
N GLY A 259 23.54 -6.11 12.99
CA GLY A 259 22.44 -6.68 12.25
C GLY A 259 21.25 -5.71 12.16
N ALA A 260 20.77 -5.47 10.95
CA ALA A 260 19.66 -4.57 10.66
C ALA A 260 18.36 -5.36 10.33
N TYR A 261 18.26 -6.59 10.83
CA TYR A 261 17.09 -7.43 10.66
C TYR A 261 16.06 -7.18 11.76
#